data_d8510e73b17bd063b705071a94482557
#
_entry.id   d8510e73b17bd063b705071a94482557
#
_cell.length_a   1.000
_cell.length_b   1.000
_cell.length_c   1.000
_cell.angle_alpha   90.00
_cell.angle_beta   90.00
_cell.angle_gamma   90.00
#
_symmetry.space_group_name_H-M   'P 1'
#
loop_
_entity.id
_entity.type
_entity.pdbx_description
1 polymer ?
#
loop_
_entity_poly.entity_id
_entity_poly.type
_entity_poly.pdbx_seq_one_letter_code
_entity_poly.pdbx_strand_id
1 'polypeptide(L)'
;MNEKRLRQIEKRIEKIKEALSKLGPMRPGSLTRQYKNPKGESGPYWQISYTRNMKSKSDYVRADCVPDIRMQIAAYKRFKKLSEEWVDLGIEASKLNMILDKMERVK
;
A
#
# COMPACT_ATOMS: atom_id res chain seq x y z
N MET A 1 20.59 18.74 15.40
CA MET A 1 19.90 18.62 14.10
C MET A 1 19.55 17.20 13.73
N ASN A 2 20.52 16.30 13.73
CA ASN A 2 20.25 14.89 13.39
C ASN A 2 19.33 14.22 14.43
N GLU A 3 19.50 14.54 15.70
CA GLU A 3 18.66 14.01 16.77
C GLU A 3 17.21 14.47 16.65
N LYS A 4 17.02 15.73 16.27
CA LYS A 4 15.67 16.28 16.07
C LYS A 4 14.98 15.60 14.89
N ARG A 5 15.71 15.41 13.78
CA ARG A 5 15.15 14.71 12.62
C ARG A 5 14.80 13.27 12.96
N LEU A 6 15.67 12.59 13.69
CA LEU A 6 15.44 11.21 14.10
C LEU A 6 14.15 11.08 14.92
N ARG A 7 13.90 12.01 15.85
CA ARG A 7 12.66 12.01 16.64
C ARG A 7 11.44 12.26 15.75
N GLN A 8 11.55 13.12 14.75
CA GLN A 8 10.46 13.35 13.81
C GLN A 8 10.15 12.08 13.03
N ILE A 9 11.19 11.36 12.59
CA ILE A 9 11.03 10.09 11.86
C ILE A 9 10.33 9.07 12.75
N GLU A 10 10.78 8.92 13.99
CA GLU A 10 10.19 7.96 14.93
C GLU A 10 8.71 8.25 15.15
N LYS A 11 8.34 9.51 15.31
CA LYS A 11 6.95 9.90 15.48
C LYS A 11 6.13 9.59 14.24
N ARG A 12 6.68 9.85 13.06
CA ARG A 12 5.98 9.55 11.80
C ARG A 12 5.79 8.04 11.63
N ILE A 13 6.81 7.25 11.94
CA ILE A 13 6.74 5.79 11.87
C ILE A 13 5.64 5.27 12.79
N GLU A 14 5.53 5.80 14.01
CA GLU A 14 4.47 5.39 14.92
C GLU A 14 3.07 5.68 14.35
N LYS A 15 2.91 6.84 13.70
CA LYS A 15 1.64 7.17 13.03
C LYS A 15 1.35 6.23 11.87
N ILE A 16 2.39 5.85 11.11
CA ILE A 16 2.24 4.88 10.02
C ILE A 16 1.79 3.53 10.56
N LYS A 17 2.43 3.04 11.62
CA LYS A 17 2.05 1.77 12.25
C LYS A 17 0.60 1.79 12.70
N GLU A 18 0.18 2.89 13.32
CA GLU A 18 -1.20 3.05 13.77
C GLU A 18 -2.17 3.04 12.59
N ALA A 19 -1.84 3.77 11.52
CA ALA A 19 -2.68 3.80 10.32
C ALA A 19 -2.77 2.42 9.67
N LEU A 20 -1.65 1.69 9.61
CA LEU A 20 -1.64 0.34 9.04
C LEU A 20 -2.49 -0.62 9.86
N SER A 21 -2.49 -0.49 11.18
CA SER A 21 -3.27 -1.36 12.06
C SER A 21 -4.78 -1.19 11.86
N LYS A 22 -5.20 -0.07 11.29
CA LYS A 22 -6.62 0.21 11.05
C LYS A 22 -7.10 -0.23 9.67
N LEU A 23 -6.19 -0.66 8.79
CA LEU A 23 -6.56 -1.12 7.46
C LEU A 23 -7.30 -2.45 7.56
N GLY A 24 -8.41 -2.56 6.83
CA GLY A 24 -9.17 -3.80 6.75
C GLY A 24 -8.64 -4.71 5.65
N PRO A 25 -9.49 -5.62 5.16
CA PRO A 25 -9.09 -6.52 4.07
C PRO A 25 -8.59 -5.72 2.87
N MET A 26 -7.57 -6.25 2.22
CA MET A 26 -6.97 -5.58 1.07
C MET A 26 -6.61 -6.58 -0.02
N ARG A 27 -6.60 -6.09 -1.25
CA ARG A 27 -6.09 -6.87 -2.38
C ARG A 27 -5.62 -5.93 -3.48
N PRO A 28 -4.59 -6.34 -4.23
CA PRO A 28 -4.15 -5.56 -5.40
C PRO A 28 -5.13 -5.74 -6.56
N GLY A 29 -5.13 -4.82 -7.47
CA GLY A 29 -5.82 -5.00 -8.73
C GLY A 29 -6.47 -3.74 -9.25
N SER A 30 -6.97 -3.86 -10.48
CA SER A 30 -7.75 -2.83 -11.14
C SER A 30 -9.11 -3.41 -11.48
N LEU A 31 -10.15 -2.71 -11.08
CA LEU A 31 -11.51 -3.13 -11.30
C LEU A 31 -12.01 -2.49 -12.59
N THR A 32 -12.48 -3.33 -13.53
CA THR A 32 -12.98 -2.87 -14.82
C THR A 32 -14.35 -3.46 -15.08
N ARG A 33 -15.16 -2.68 -15.81
CA ARG A 33 -16.47 -3.12 -16.23
C ARG A 33 -16.34 -3.59 -17.67
N GLN A 34 -16.76 -4.83 -17.93
CA GLN A 34 -16.60 -5.47 -19.23
C GLN A 34 -17.96 -5.89 -19.77
N TYR A 35 -18.04 -6.07 -21.09
CA TYR A 35 -19.21 -6.58 -21.75
C TYR A 35 -18.82 -7.85 -22.51
N LYS A 36 -19.57 -8.95 -22.29
CA LYS A 36 -19.33 -10.20 -23.00
C LYS A 36 -19.67 -10.07 -24.47
N ASN A 37 -20.65 -9.24 -24.77
CA ASN A 37 -21.11 -9.02 -26.12
C ASN A 37 -21.00 -7.53 -26.43
N PRO A 38 -20.22 -7.14 -27.48
CA PRO A 38 -20.08 -5.74 -27.86
C PRO A 38 -21.41 -5.05 -28.16
N LYS A 39 -22.44 -5.82 -28.53
CA LYS A 39 -23.77 -5.29 -28.82
C LYS A 39 -24.62 -5.09 -27.57
N GLY A 40 -24.12 -5.43 -26.40
CA GLY A 40 -24.79 -5.17 -25.13
C GLY A 40 -25.97 -6.07 -24.82
N GLU A 41 -26.12 -7.20 -25.52
CA GLU A 41 -27.23 -8.14 -25.29
C GLU A 41 -27.14 -8.85 -23.95
N SER A 42 -25.92 -9.12 -23.45
CA SER A 42 -25.72 -9.56 -22.09
C SER A 42 -25.21 -8.38 -21.28
N GLY A 43 -25.74 -8.16 -20.10
CA GLY A 43 -25.38 -7.05 -19.24
C GLY A 43 -23.89 -7.01 -18.96
N PRO A 44 -23.40 -5.89 -18.46
CA PRO A 44 -21.99 -5.77 -18.12
C PRO A 44 -21.63 -6.67 -16.95
N TYR A 45 -20.39 -7.10 -16.91
CA TYR A 45 -19.83 -7.81 -15.76
C TYR A 45 -18.57 -7.09 -15.29
N TRP A 46 -18.21 -7.33 -14.04
CA TRP A 46 -17.04 -6.70 -13.43
C TRP A 46 -15.91 -7.72 -13.36
N GLN A 47 -14.71 -7.23 -13.56
CA GLN A 47 -13.51 -8.05 -13.54
C GLN A 47 -12.41 -7.29 -12.79
N ILE A 48 -11.69 -7.99 -11.92
CA ILE A 48 -10.51 -7.45 -11.28
C ILE A 48 -9.28 -8.11 -11.91
N SER A 49 -8.35 -7.28 -12.35
CA SER A 49 -7.10 -7.73 -12.96
C SER A 49 -5.94 -7.37 -12.06
N TYR A 50 -5.04 -8.30 -11.85
CA TYR A 50 -3.88 -8.09 -10.98
C TYR A 50 -2.72 -8.94 -11.45
N THR A 51 -1.51 -8.53 -11.05
CA THR A 51 -0.29 -9.27 -11.34
C THR A 51 0.30 -9.72 -10.02
N ARG A 52 0.57 -11.01 -9.90
CA ARG A 52 1.16 -11.59 -8.70
C ARG A 52 2.18 -12.64 -9.10
N ASN A 53 3.38 -12.56 -8.50
CA ASN A 53 4.47 -13.48 -8.82
C ASN A 53 4.76 -13.51 -10.32
N MET A 54 4.79 -12.32 -10.94
CA MET A 54 5.05 -12.12 -12.38
C MET A 54 3.99 -12.71 -13.30
N LYS A 55 2.83 -13.11 -12.75
CA LYS A 55 1.73 -13.66 -13.55
C LYS A 55 0.54 -12.73 -13.47
N SER A 56 -0.02 -12.39 -14.64
CA SER A 56 -1.24 -11.61 -14.73
C SER A 56 -2.43 -12.53 -14.56
N LYS A 57 -3.38 -12.12 -13.71
CA LYS A 57 -4.57 -12.89 -13.41
C LYS A 57 -5.79 -11.99 -13.44
N SER A 58 -6.93 -12.58 -13.71
CA SER A 58 -8.21 -11.86 -13.71
C SER A 58 -9.26 -12.73 -13.03
N ASP A 59 -10.08 -12.09 -12.20
CA ASP A 59 -11.19 -12.77 -11.53
C ASP A 59 -12.48 -12.03 -11.81
N TYR A 60 -13.55 -12.79 -11.96
CA TYR A 60 -14.89 -12.23 -12.09
C TYR A 60 -15.35 -11.68 -10.73
N VAL A 61 -16.00 -10.52 -10.75
CA VAL A 61 -16.53 -9.89 -9.55
C VAL A 61 -18.04 -9.66 -9.74
N ARG A 62 -18.83 -10.22 -8.82
CA ARG A 62 -20.27 -9.99 -8.85
C ARG A 62 -20.56 -8.52 -8.54
N ALA A 63 -21.61 -8.00 -9.16
CA ALA A 63 -21.98 -6.59 -9.00
C ALA A 63 -22.19 -6.19 -7.55
N ASP A 64 -22.78 -7.07 -6.74
CA ASP A 64 -23.02 -6.80 -5.33
C ASP A 64 -21.74 -6.79 -4.47
N CYS A 65 -20.66 -7.35 -5.00
CA CYS A 65 -19.34 -7.35 -4.31
C CYS A 65 -18.46 -6.16 -4.69
N VAL A 66 -18.86 -5.40 -5.71
CA VAL A 66 -18.03 -4.29 -6.21
C VAL A 66 -17.68 -3.26 -5.14
N PRO A 67 -18.61 -2.79 -4.28
CA PRO A 67 -18.22 -1.83 -3.24
C PRO A 67 -17.14 -2.36 -2.31
N ASP A 68 -17.25 -3.63 -1.88
CA ASP A 68 -16.25 -4.24 -1.00
C ASP A 68 -14.91 -4.37 -1.70
N ILE A 69 -14.91 -4.78 -2.96
CA ILE A 69 -13.67 -4.91 -3.73
C ILE A 69 -12.99 -3.54 -3.91
N ARG A 70 -13.77 -2.48 -4.17
CA ARG A 70 -13.21 -1.13 -4.26
C ARG A 70 -12.53 -0.71 -2.96
N MET A 71 -13.14 -1.04 -1.83
CA MET A 71 -12.55 -0.75 -0.53
C MET A 71 -11.26 -1.53 -0.31
N GLN A 72 -11.23 -2.79 -0.73
CA GLN A 72 -10.04 -3.63 -0.61
C GLN A 72 -8.88 -3.12 -1.47
N ILE A 73 -9.19 -2.66 -2.68
CA ILE A 73 -8.19 -2.08 -3.57
C ILE A 73 -7.64 -0.78 -2.98
N ALA A 74 -8.52 0.08 -2.45
CA ALA A 74 -8.11 1.32 -1.82
C ALA A 74 -7.23 1.07 -0.59
N ALA A 75 -7.58 0.08 0.22
CA ALA A 75 -6.80 -0.31 1.38
C ALA A 75 -5.40 -0.78 0.97
N TYR A 76 -5.30 -1.56 -0.11
CA TYR A 76 -4.02 -2.03 -0.61
C TYR A 76 -3.15 -0.88 -1.10
N LYS A 77 -3.72 0.08 -1.83
CA LYS A 77 -2.98 1.26 -2.29
C LYS A 77 -2.45 2.07 -1.12
N ARG A 78 -3.27 2.24 -0.09
CA ARG A 78 -2.85 2.94 1.11
C ARG A 78 -1.74 2.18 1.84
N PHE A 79 -1.88 0.86 1.95
CA PHE A 79 -0.85 0.01 2.53
C PHE A 79 0.49 0.18 1.80
N LYS A 80 0.48 0.12 0.47
CA LYS A 80 1.70 0.29 -0.32
C LYS A 80 2.35 1.64 -0.07
N LYS A 81 1.56 2.70 -0.10
CA LYS A 81 2.07 4.05 0.11
C LYS A 81 2.70 4.21 1.49
N LEU A 82 2.00 3.74 2.53
CA LEU A 82 2.49 3.85 3.90
C LEU A 82 3.71 2.97 4.14
N SER A 83 3.71 1.76 3.57
CA SER A 83 4.85 0.84 3.70
C SER A 83 6.09 1.40 3.03
N GLU A 84 5.96 1.98 1.85
CA GLU A 84 7.08 2.61 1.15
C GLU A 84 7.63 3.79 1.94
N GLU A 85 6.75 4.61 2.49
CA GLU A 85 7.17 5.73 3.34
C GLU A 85 7.93 5.22 4.57
N TRP A 86 7.43 4.16 5.19
CA TRP A 86 8.09 3.56 6.35
C TRP A 86 9.50 3.08 6.00
N VAL A 87 9.64 2.39 4.87
CA VAL A 87 10.94 1.91 4.41
C VAL A 87 11.89 3.08 4.19
N ASP A 88 11.43 4.13 3.51
CA ASP A 88 12.26 5.31 3.24
C ASP A 88 12.70 5.98 4.55
N LEU A 89 11.77 6.13 5.49
CA LEU A 89 12.10 6.70 6.79
C LEU A 89 13.04 5.81 7.59
N GLY A 90 12.88 4.49 7.47
CA GLY A 90 13.77 3.53 8.13
C GLY A 90 15.20 3.63 7.62
N ILE A 91 15.36 3.81 6.32
CA ILE A 91 16.68 4.01 5.72
C ILE A 91 17.31 5.30 6.24
N GLU A 92 16.54 6.38 6.25
CA GLU A 92 17.03 7.67 6.75
C GLU A 92 17.40 7.55 8.23
N ALA A 93 16.56 6.92 9.04
CA ALA A 93 16.84 6.73 10.47
C ALA A 93 18.11 5.91 10.70
N SER A 94 18.29 4.86 9.90
CA SER A 94 19.48 4.03 9.99
C SER A 94 20.74 4.83 9.71
N LYS A 95 20.70 5.67 8.68
CA LYS A 95 21.85 6.52 8.33
C LYS A 95 22.15 7.52 9.44
N LEU A 96 21.12 8.13 10.01
CA LEU A 96 21.30 9.08 11.11
C LEU A 96 21.87 8.40 12.37
N ASN A 97 21.39 7.19 12.68
CA ASN A 97 21.91 6.43 13.82
C ASN A 97 23.38 6.10 13.64
N MET A 98 23.80 5.73 12.43
CA MET A 98 25.21 5.47 12.16
C MET A 98 26.08 6.71 12.35
N ILE A 99 25.58 7.87 11.94
CA ILE A 99 26.29 9.14 12.14
C ILE A 99 26.41 9.44 13.63
N LEU A 100 25.36 9.29 14.40
CA LEU A 100 25.37 9.56 15.84
C LEU A 100 26.30 8.61 16.59
N ASP A 101 26.25 7.31 16.23
CA ASP A 101 27.16 6.32 16.81
C ASP A 101 28.62 6.66 16.54
N LYS A 102 28.92 7.06 15.33
CA LYS A 102 30.28 7.45 14.94
C LYS A 102 30.74 8.66 15.77
N MET A 103 29.87 9.64 15.96
CA MET A 103 30.17 10.82 16.77
C MET A 103 30.46 10.45 18.21
N GLU A 104 29.68 9.52 18.78
CA GLU A 104 29.90 9.04 20.15
C GLU A 104 31.23 8.32 20.29
N ARG A 105 31.61 7.51 19.29
CA ARG A 105 32.86 6.74 19.34
C ARG A 105 34.09 7.62 19.24
N VAL A 106 33.96 8.78 18.62
CA VAL A 106 35.11 9.72 18.45
C VAL A 106 35.34 10.51 19.72
N LYS A 107 34.36 10.58 20.60
CA LYS A 107 34.57 11.21 21.90
C LYS A 107 35.43 10.30 22.78
#